data_c199bec81439ea5848c5ca235212671f
#
_entry.id   c199bec81439ea5848c5ca235212671f
#
_cell.length_a   1.000
_cell.length_b   1.000
_cell.length_c   1.000
_cell.angle_alpha   90.00
_cell.angle_beta   90.00
_cell.angle_gamma   90.00
#
_symmetry.space_group_name_H-M   'P 1'
#
loop_
_entity.id
_entity.type
_entity.pdbx_description
1 polymer ?
#
loop_
_entity_poly.entity_id
_entity_poly.type
_entity_poly.pdbx_seq_one_letter_code
_entity_poly.pdbx_strand_id
1 'polypeptide(L)'
;MATVVLVGTLDTKGEEYAWLRERLREYGSDVLLVDTGIMPPPAQGPVPDVPADVVARAAGHDLARLRAAGDRGAAVTAMAQGLARIVVDLYGKGRLHAVLAAAGSGGSAIAAQAMRALPIGVPKVLVSTMAGGDVSPYVDSSDLTLMYSVVDISGLNSVSCQVLGNAAAAAAGMARRHERNHDESAGRGRPVVAATMFGVTTPAVDTARARLAELGYEVLVFHATGAGGRAVEKLARDGMLDGVLDLTTTELADELVGGVLGAGPSRLTAAGAVGIPQVVAPGALDMVNFGPAATVPERFAERRLLIHNATVTLMRTTAGEMAELGTGIGRKLCTARGPAEVFWPLRGVSAVDTPGGPFEDPEADRAGLDALRAAVRGGEVRVHELDAHVNDPSFAVAMADRLHQLITANARTAARRDTEERPS
;
A
#
# COMPACT_ATOMS: atom_id res chain seq x y z
N MET A 1 18.90 -19.62 12.38
CA MET A 1 19.60 -19.31 11.08
C MET A 1 18.55 -18.69 10.17
N ALA A 2 18.87 -17.56 9.54
CA ALA A 2 17.92 -16.84 8.72
C ALA A 2 17.45 -17.68 7.51
N THR A 3 16.15 -17.76 7.32
CA THR A 3 15.54 -18.54 6.23
C THR A 3 15.22 -17.64 5.04
N VAL A 4 15.75 -17.96 3.86
CA VAL A 4 15.37 -17.36 2.58
C VAL A 4 14.36 -18.27 1.89
N VAL A 5 13.18 -17.74 1.60
CA VAL A 5 12.19 -18.42 0.76
C VAL A 5 12.54 -18.16 -0.70
N LEU A 6 13.00 -19.20 -1.38
CA LEU A 6 13.38 -19.17 -2.79
C LEU A 6 12.21 -19.62 -3.64
N VAL A 7 11.69 -18.73 -4.51
CA VAL A 7 10.44 -18.92 -5.24
C VAL A 7 10.68 -18.96 -6.73
N GLY A 8 10.20 -20.00 -7.42
CA GLY A 8 10.36 -20.06 -8.87
C GLY A 8 9.56 -21.13 -9.60
N THR A 9 9.60 -21.05 -10.93
CA THR A 9 8.97 -21.98 -11.85
C THR A 9 9.95 -23.10 -12.18
N LEU A 10 9.91 -24.20 -11.41
CA LEU A 10 10.91 -25.29 -11.54
C LEU A 10 10.70 -26.13 -12.79
N ASP A 11 9.56 -26.03 -13.44
CA ASP A 11 9.28 -26.63 -14.74
C ASP A 11 10.12 -26.06 -15.88
N THR A 12 10.60 -24.82 -15.73
CA THR A 12 11.37 -24.11 -16.78
C THR A 12 12.76 -23.66 -16.33
N LYS A 13 12.99 -23.53 -15.01
CA LYS A 13 14.21 -22.90 -14.44
C LYS A 13 14.82 -23.73 -13.29
N GLY A 14 14.63 -25.03 -13.34
CA GLY A 14 15.08 -25.93 -12.28
C GLY A 14 16.57 -25.87 -12.02
N GLU A 15 17.41 -25.72 -13.06
CA GLU A 15 18.85 -25.66 -12.93
C GLU A 15 19.31 -24.39 -12.19
N GLU A 16 18.77 -23.23 -12.56
CA GLU A 16 19.06 -21.95 -11.94
C GLU A 16 18.65 -21.95 -10.47
N TYR A 17 17.49 -22.54 -10.14
CA TYR A 17 17.02 -22.63 -8.76
C TYR A 17 17.80 -23.63 -7.91
N ALA A 18 18.28 -24.73 -8.49
CA ALA A 18 19.20 -25.63 -7.82
C ALA A 18 20.51 -24.90 -7.47
N TRP A 19 21.05 -24.15 -8.42
CA TRP A 19 22.26 -23.36 -8.21
C TRP A 19 22.10 -22.25 -7.19
N LEU A 20 20.99 -21.47 -7.25
CA LEU A 20 20.66 -20.43 -6.28
C LEU A 20 20.51 -20.99 -4.86
N ARG A 21 19.88 -22.16 -4.72
CA ARG A 21 19.72 -22.85 -3.42
C ARG A 21 21.09 -23.13 -2.79
N GLU A 22 22.04 -23.63 -3.55
CA GLU A 22 23.40 -23.89 -3.05
C GLU A 22 24.15 -22.59 -2.69
N ARG A 23 24.06 -21.55 -3.52
CA ARG A 23 24.68 -20.24 -3.20
C ARG A 23 24.14 -19.65 -1.91
N LEU A 24 22.84 -19.70 -1.69
CA LEU A 24 22.21 -19.21 -0.45
C LEU A 24 22.71 -20.00 0.79
N ARG A 25 22.86 -21.32 0.64
CA ARG A 25 23.43 -22.17 1.71
C ARG A 25 24.88 -21.84 2.00
N GLU A 26 25.69 -21.62 0.99
CA GLU A 26 27.09 -21.16 1.15
C GLU A 26 27.19 -19.83 1.86
N TYR A 27 26.20 -18.91 1.64
CA TYR A 27 26.11 -17.67 2.39
C TYR A 27 25.50 -17.83 3.80
N GLY A 28 25.28 -19.05 4.27
CA GLY A 28 24.83 -19.36 5.62
C GLY A 28 23.35 -19.10 5.87
N SER A 29 22.51 -19.30 4.86
CA SER A 29 21.05 -19.23 5.00
C SER A 29 20.40 -20.61 4.94
N ASP A 30 19.35 -20.82 5.73
CA ASP A 30 18.39 -21.88 5.45
C ASP A 30 17.59 -21.51 4.22
N VAL A 31 17.23 -22.50 3.40
CA VAL A 31 16.51 -22.25 2.15
C VAL A 31 15.26 -23.10 2.09
N LEU A 32 14.14 -22.45 1.87
CA LEU A 32 12.84 -23.07 1.63
C LEU A 32 12.45 -22.83 0.16
N LEU A 33 12.52 -23.88 -0.66
CA LEU A 33 12.25 -23.81 -2.10
C LEU A 33 10.76 -24.02 -2.38
N VAL A 34 10.13 -23.03 -3.03
CA VAL A 34 8.71 -23.06 -3.42
C VAL A 34 8.59 -23.14 -4.94
N ASP A 35 7.91 -24.17 -5.43
CA ASP A 35 7.64 -24.31 -6.86
C ASP A 35 6.32 -23.63 -7.24
N THR A 36 6.39 -22.74 -8.21
CA THR A 36 5.25 -22.04 -8.82
C THR A 36 5.03 -22.44 -10.28
N GLY A 37 5.73 -23.47 -10.75
CA GLY A 37 5.58 -24.01 -12.08
C GLY A 37 4.19 -24.66 -12.29
N ILE A 38 3.67 -24.53 -13.50
CA ILE A 38 2.36 -25.12 -13.85
C ILE A 38 2.57 -26.49 -14.48
N MET A 39 3.62 -26.64 -15.26
CA MET A 39 3.96 -27.90 -15.91
C MET A 39 4.72 -28.82 -14.94
N PRO A 40 4.81 -30.13 -15.21
CA PRO A 40 5.64 -31.02 -14.42
C PRO A 40 7.11 -30.61 -14.49
N PRO A 41 7.83 -30.51 -13.36
CA PRO A 41 9.25 -30.24 -13.36
C PRO A 41 10.04 -31.41 -14.01
N PRO A 42 11.24 -31.15 -14.54
CA PRO A 42 12.12 -32.21 -15.04
C PRO A 42 12.43 -33.24 -13.95
N ALA A 43 12.50 -34.52 -14.32
CA ALA A 43 12.73 -35.65 -13.37
C ALA A 43 14.03 -35.52 -12.55
N GLN A 44 15.03 -34.80 -13.08
CA GLN A 44 16.33 -34.55 -12.41
C GLN A 44 16.41 -33.14 -11.79
N GLY A 45 15.28 -32.42 -11.69
CA GLY A 45 15.22 -31.06 -11.11
C GLY A 45 15.33 -31.08 -9.58
N PRO A 46 15.51 -29.89 -8.98
CA PRO A 46 15.53 -29.78 -7.52
C PRO A 46 14.16 -30.13 -6.93
N VAL A 47 14.16 -30.87 -5.82
CA VAL A 47 12.94 -31.19 -5.09
C VAL A 47 12.53 -29.94 -4.30
N PRO A 48 11.31 -29.39 -4.51
CA PRO A 48 10.81 -28.27 -3.74
C PRO A 48 10.35 -28.69 -2.35
N ASP A 49 10.52 -27.79 -1.38
CA ASP A 49 9.98 -27.94 -0.02
C ASP A 49 8.45 -27.69 -0.02
N VAL A 50 7.99 -26.82 -0.92
CA VAL A 50 6.57 -26.56 -1.19
C VAL A 50 6.30 -26.80 -2.68
N PRO A 51 5.66 -27.92 -3.04
CA PRO A 51 5.38 -28.23 -4.44
C PRO A 51 4.24 -27.39 -5.04
N ALA A 52 4.21 -27.30 -6.36
CA ALA A 52 3.28 -26.45 -7.12
C ALA A 52 1.79 -26.76 -6.86
N ASP A 53 1.43 -28.03 -6.60
CA ASP A 53 0.07 -28.41 -6.27
C ASP A 53 -0.38 -27.89 -4.89
N VAL A 54 0.55 -27.74 -3.94
CA VAL A 54 0.29 -27.08 -2.65
C VAL A 54 0.04 -25.58 -2.87
N VAL A 55 0.82 -24.92 -3.75
CA VAL A 55 0.61 -23.52 -4.12
C VAL A 55 -0.75 -23.33 -4.77
N ALA A 56 -1.14 -24.16 -5.74
CA ALA A 56 -2.46 -24.08 -6.38
C ALA A 56 -3.59 -24.28 -5.36
N ARG A 57 -3.50 -25.29 -4.49
CA ARG A 57 -4.50 -25.54 -3.42
C ARG A 57 -4.62 -24.37 -2.44
N ALA A 58 -3.52 -23.71 -2.12
CA ALA A 58 -3.58 -22.53 -1.26
C ALA A 58 -4.45 -21.39 -1.86
N ALA A 59 -4.56 -21.32 -3.19
CA ALA A 59 -5.49 -20.41 -3.89
C ALA A 59 -6.92 -20.99 -4.05
N GLY A 60 -7.16 -22.23 -3.64
CA GLY A 60 -8.44 -22.92 -3.85
C GLY A 60 -8.57 -23.60 -5.22
N HIS A 61 -7.45 -23.82 -5.92
CA HIS A 61 -7.43 -24.42 -7.24
C HIS A 61 -6.77 -25.81 -7.23
N ASP A 62 -7.18 -26.63 -8.21
CA ASP A 62 -6.53 -27.91 -8.54
C ASP A 62 -5.55 -27.68 -9.69
N LEU A 63 -4.28 -28.06 -9.49
CA LEU A 63 -3.21 -27.84 -10.47
C LEU A 63 -3.45 -28.60 -11.79
N ALA A 64 -4.02 -29.81 -11.73
CA ALA A 64 -4.30 -30.59 -12.93
C ALA A 64 -5.40 -29.92 -13.77
N ARG A 65 -6.41 -29.34 -13.12
CA ARG A 65 -7.45 -28.56 -13.80
C ARG A 65 -6.91 -27.29 -14.42
N LEU A 66 -6.02 -26.56 -13.73
CA LEU A 66 -5.35 -25.37 -14.29
C LEU A 66 -4.55 -25.72 -15.55
N ARG A 67 -3.84 -26.86 -15.54
CA ARG A 67 -3.12 -27.37 -16.72
C ARG A 67 -4.07 -27.71 -17.86
N ALA A 68 -5.15 -28.45 -17.57
CA ALA A 68 -6.11 -28.91 -18.57
C ALA A 68 -6.87 -27.77 -19.23
N ALA A 69 -7.10 -26.65 -18.50
CA ALA A 69 -7.76 -25.46 -19.03
C ALA A 69 -6.95 -24.72 -20.10
N GLY A 70 -5.62 -24.85 -20.11
CA GLY A 70 -4.75 -24.21 -21.09
C GLY A 70 -4.71 -22.67 -21.01
N ASP A 71 -5.40 -22.05 -20.04
CA ASP A 71 -5.41 -20.61 -19.82
C ASP A 71 -4.21 -20.19 -18.95
N ARG A 72 -3.16 -19.68 -19.63
CA ARG A 72 -1.95 -19.24 -18.97
C ARG A 72 -2.20 -18.06 -18.01
N GLY A 73 -3.08 -17.12 -18.36
CA GLY A 73 -3.37 -15.96 -17.53
C GLY A 73 -4.04 -16.34 -16.21
N ALA A 74 -5.08 -17.19 -16.29
CA ALA A 74 -5.77 -17.72 -15.13
C ALA A 74 -4.81 -18.54 -14.23
N ALA A 75 -3.95 -19.37 -14.84
CA ALA A 75 -2.98 -20.17 -14.11
C ALA A 75 -1.94 -19.31 -13.37
N VAL A 76 -1.36 -18.29 -14.03
CA VAL A 76 -0.43 -17.32 -13.40
C VAL A 76 -1.11 -16.61 -12.23
N THR A 77 -2.35 -16.16 -12.41
CA THR A 77 -3.13 -15.50 -11.35
C THR A 77 -3.36 -16.41 -10.15
N ALA A 78 -3.78 -17.67 -10.39
CA ALA A 78 -4.00 -18.65 -9.33
C ALA A 78 -2.71 -18.95 -8.55
N MET A 79 -1.59 -19.19 -9.26
CA MET A 79 -0.31 -19.47 -8.61
C MET A 79 0.21 -18.26 -7.82
N ALA A 80 0.01 -17.04 -8.31
CA ALA A 80 0.38 -15.83 -7.59
C ALA A 80 -0.43 -15.63 -6.29
N GLN A 81 -1.74 -15.89 -6.33
CA GLN A 81 -2.61 -15.85 -5.14
C GLN A 81 -2.23 -16.92 -4.12
N GLY A 82 -1.94 -18.13 -4.58
CA GLY A 82 -1.53 -19.24 -3.71
C GLY A 82 -0.19 -18.96 -3.04
N LEU A 83 0.79 -18.49 -3.82
CA LEU A 83 2.10 -18.11 -3.30
C LEU A 83 1.98 -16.99 -2.26
N ALA A 84 1.17 -15.96 -2.53
CA ALA A 84 0.95 -14.85 -1.58
C ALA A 84 0.46 -15.35 -0.21
N ARG A 85 -0.49 -16.29 -0.19
CA ARG A 85 -0.97 -16.91 1.06
C ARG A 85 0.12 -17.69 1.78
N ILE A 86 0.94 -18.45 1.04
CA ILE A 86 2.04 -19.25 1.61
C ILE A 86 3.11 -18.35 2.22
N VAL A 87 3.57 -17.31 1.53
CA VAL A 87 4.63 -16.45 2.07
C VAL A 87 4.16 -15.66 3.30
N VAL A 88 2.89 -15.23 3.33
CA VAL A 88 2.29 -14.58 4.51
C VAL A 88 2.20 -15.55 5.69
N ASP A 89 1.76 -16.80 5.47
CA ASP A 89 1.72 -17.84 6.51
C ASP A 89 3.12 -18.17 7.04
N LEU A 90 4.11 -18.33 6.16
CA LEU A 90 5.50 -18.57 6.56
C LEU A 90 6.08 -17.40 7.36
N TYR A 91 5.78 -16.17 6.96
CA TYR A 91 6.19 -14.98 7.71
C TYR A 91 5.55 -14.93 9.10
N GLY A 92 4.23 -15.11 9.19
CA GLY A 92 3.51 -15.14 10.48
C GLY A 92 4.00 -16.24 11.43
N LYS A 93 4.58 -17.33 10.89
CA LYS A 93 5.20 -18.42 11.68
C LYS A 93 6.69 -18.20 12.00
N GLY A 94 7.27 -17.05 11.65
CA GLY A 94 8.69 -16.76 11.84
C GLY A 94 9.63 -17.63 10.98
N ARG A 95 9.13 -18.19 9.87
CA ARG A 95 9.85 -19.08 8.95
C ARG A 95 10.26 -18.42 7.64
N LEU A 96 10.14 -17.09 7.54
CA LEU A 96 10.52 -16.31 6.40
C LEU A 96 11.25 -15.05 6.85
N HIS A 97 12.52 -14.89 6.47
CA HIS A 97 13.35 -13.72 6.78
C HIS A 97 13.73 -12.93 5.53
N ALA A 98 13.62 -13.54 4.33
CA ALA A 98 13.71 -12.88 3.03
C ALA A 98 13.01 -13.74 1.96
N VAL A 99 12.63 -13.09 0.85
CA VAL A 99 12.17 -13.79 -0.37
C VAL A 99 13.13 -13.46 -1.50
N LEU A 100 13.54 -14.49 -2.25
CA LEU A 100 14.30 -14.35 -3.49
C LEU A 100 13.58 -15.05 -4.63
N ALA A 101 13.46 -14.37 -5.79
CA ALA A 101 13.00 -14.97 -7.03
C ALA A 101 13.90 -14.54 -8.20
N ALA A 102 13.97 -15.39 -9.23
CA ALA A 102 14.65 -15.09 -10.49
C ALA A 102 13.78 -15.53 -11.66
N ALA A 103 13.28 -14.59 -12.48
CA ALA A 103 12.20 -14.91 -13.39
C ALA A 103 12.15 -14.06 -14.66
N GLY A 104 11.55 -14.63 -15.71
CA GLY A 104 10.98 -13.89 -16.84
C GLY A 104 9.63 -13.26 -16.49
N SER A 105 8.89 -12.76 -17.47
CA SER A 105 7.65 -11.97 -17.26
C SER A 105 6.60 -12.65 -16.39
N GLY A 106 6.23 -13.90 -16.68
CA GLY A 106 5.17 -14.62 -15.91
C GLY A 106 5.60 -14.94 -14.48
N GLY A 107 6.82 -15.46 -14.29
CA GLY A 107 7.35 -15.73 -12.95
C GLY A 107 7.58 -14.45 -12.13
N SER A 108 7.95 -13.33 -12.77
CA SER A 108 8.06 -12.02 -12.10
C SER A 108 6.71 -11.52 -11.60
N ALA A 109 5.64 -11.69 -12.39
CA ALA A 109 4.28 -11.32 -11.96
C ALA A 109 3.85 -12.14 -10.73
N ILE A 110 4.08 -13.46 -10.73
CA ILE A 110 3.79 -14.35 -9.60
C ILE A 110 4.57 -13.93 -8.36
N ALA A 111 5.88 -13.78 -8.48
CA ALA A 111 6.76 -13.43 -7.37
C ALA A 111 6.45 -12.03 -6.79
N ALA A 112 6.29 -11.03 -7.66
CA ALA A 112 5.99 -9.67 -7.24
C ALA A 112 4.66 -9.56 -6.47
N GLN A 113 3.61 -10.23 -6.94
CA GLN A 113 2.33 -10.25 -6.22
C GLN A 113 2.47 -10.84 -4.81
N ALA A 114 3.21 -11.93 -4.66
CA ALA A 114 3.45 -12.55 -3.37
C ALA A 114 4.35 -11.67 -2.47
N MET A 115 5.38 -11.08 -3.03
CA MET A 115 6.27 -10.18 -2.30
C MET A 115 5.55 -8.92 -1.80
N ARG A 116 4.61 -8.37 -2.58
CA ARG A 116 3.76 -7.24 -2.16
C ARG A 116 2.79 -7.58 -1.03
N ALA A 117 2.44 -8.85 -0.85
CA ALA A 117 1.60 -9.29 0.27
C ALA A 117 2.34 -9.31 1.61
N LEU A 118 3.67 -9.29 1.60
CA LEU A 118 4.50 -9.21 2.80
C LEU A 118 4.59 -7.77 3.32
N PRO A 119 4.75 -7.57 4.64
CA PRO A 119 4.93 -6.24 5.23
C PRO A 119 6.15 -5.50 4.66
N ILE A 120 6.10 -4.17 4.71
CA ILE A 120 7.25 -3.31 4.45
C ILE A 120 8.35 -3.63 5.46
N GLY A 121 9.62 -3.63 5.01
CA GLY A 121 10.78 -4.00 5.83
C GLY A 121 11.13 -5.49 5.77
N VAL A 122 10.23 -6.38 5.35
CA VAL A 122 10.59 -7.77 5.03
C VAL A 122 11.40 -7.78 3.73
N PRO A 123 12.63 -8.32 3.70
CA PRO A 123 13.47 -8.32 2.52
C PRO A 123 12.87 -9.10 1.34
N LYS A 124 12.79 -8.44 0.18
CA LYS A 124 12.21 -8.94 -1.07
C LYS A 124 13.16 -8.64 -2.20
N VAL A 125 13.70 -9.67 -2.84
CA VAL A 125 14.65 -9.54 -3.96
C VAL A 125 14.11 -10.28 -5.17
N LEU A 126 13.91 -9.56 -6.27
CA LEU A 126 13.46 -10.12 -7.55
C LEU A 126 14.47 -9.81 -8.64
N VAL A 127 15.14 -10.84 -9.14
CA VAL A 127 15.90 -10.76 -10.40
C VAL A 127 14.92 -10.97 -11.55
N SER A 128 14.83 -10.02 -12.46
CA SER A 128 13.83 -10.05 -13.51
C SER A 128 14.36 -9.57 -14.86
N THR A 129 13.99 -10.28 -15.93
CA THR A 129 14.21 -9.83 -17.30
C THR A 129 13.40 -8.56 -17.61
N MET A 130 12.36 -8.27 -16.81
CA MET A 130 11.47 -7.12 -17.00
C MET A 130 11.96 -5.86 -16.27
N ALA A 131 13.02 -5.96 -15.44
CA ALA A 131 13.49 -4.84 -14.64
C ALA A 131 14.21 -3.74 -15.44
N GLY A 132 14.44 -3.95 -16.74
CA GLY A 132 14.94 -2.93 -17.68
C GLY A 132 13.87 -2.01 -18.28
N GLY A 133 12.58 -2.22 -17.97
CA GLY A 133 11.43 -1.47 -18.48
C GLY A 133 10.60 -0.81 -17.37
N ASP A 134 9.29 -0.65 -17.60
CA ASP A 134 8.36 -0.17 -16.59
C ASP A 134 8.21 -1.20 -15.47
N VAL A 135 8.66 -0.82 -14.28
CA VAL A 135 8.65 -1.67 -13.08
C VAL A 135 7.48 -1.36 -12.15
N SER A 136 6.69 -0.34 -12.43
CA SER A 136 5.57 0.08 -11.58
C SER A 136 4.57 -1.04 -11.28
N PRO A 137 4.21 -1.95 -12.21
CA PRO A 137 3.31 -3.06 -11.93
C PRO A 137 3.86 -4.10 -10.96
N TYR A 138 5.19 -4.19 -10.82
CA TYR A 138 5.86 -5.12 -9.91
C TYR A 138 6.04 -4.51 -8.52
N VAL A 139 6.48 -3.26 -8.45
CA VAL A 139 6.81 -2.57 -7.19
C VAL A 139 5.54 -2.11 -6.46
N ASP A 140 4.63 -1.45 -7.19
CA ASP A 140 3.43 -0.80 -6.64
C ASP A 140 3.79 0.05 -5.40
N SER A 141 3.23 -0.26 -4.21
CA SER A 141 3.51 0.40 -2.93
C SER A 141 4.43 -0.42 -2.00
N SER A 142 5.25 -1.32 -2.54
CA SER A 142 6.14 -2.19 -1.76
C SER A 142 7.61 -1.80 -1.91
N ASP A 143 8.41 -2.10 -0.89
CA ASP A 143 9.86 -1.93 -0.83
C ASP A 143 10.62 -3.06 -1.55
N LEU A 144 10.16 -3.41 -2.75
CA LEU A 144 10.74 -4.49 -3.55
C LEU A 144 12.11 -4.09 -4.14
N THR A 145 13.14 -4.90 -3.91
CA THR A 145 14.43 -4.77 -4.57
C THR A 145 14.39 -5.48 -5.92
N LEU A 146 14.49 -4.72 -7.01
CA LEU A 146 14.56 -5.25 -8.36
C LEU A 146 16.00 -5.25 -8.87
N MET A 147 16.40 -6.38 -9.46
CA MET A 147 17.71 -6.52 -10.12
C MET A 147 17.47 -6.97 -11.57
N TYR A 148 17.99 -6.20 -12.52
CA TYR A 148 17.91 -6.57 -13.93
C TYR A 148 18.82 -7.76 -14.22
N SER A 149 18.29 -8.79 -14.86
CA SER A 149 19.03 -10.02 -15.17
C SER A 149 20.09 -9.84 -16.25
N VAL A 150 20.02 -8.75 -17.03
CA VAL A 150 20.86 -8.40 -18.19
C VAL A 150 20.67 -9.36 -19.35
N VAL A 151 20.78 -10.65 -19.10
CA VAL A 151 20.50 -11.74 -20.05
C VAL A 151 19.20 -12.46 -19.65
N ASP A 152 18.65 -13.23 -20.57
CA ASP A 152 17.51 -14.09 -20.21
C ASP A 152 17.93 -15.14 -19.17
N ILE A 153 17.01 -15.49 -18.29
CA ILE A 153 17.21 -16.53 -17.28
C ILE A 153 16.84 -17.87 -17.94
N SER A 154 17.79 -18.42 -18.67
CA SER A 154 17.67 -19.67 -19.43
C SER A 154 19.02 -20.37 -19.47
N GLY A 155 19.25 -21.27 -18.53
CA GLY A 155 20.53 -21.90 -18.27
C GLY A 155 21.52 -21.02 -17.52
N LEU A 156 22.57 -21.64 -17.00
CA LEU A 156 23.66 -20.96 -16.29
C LEU A 156 24.77 -20.56 -17.25
N ASN A 157 25.16 -19.29 -17.21
CA ASN A 157 26.27 -18.75 -17.98
C ASN A 157 27.07 -17.75 -17.11
N SER A 158 28.20 -17.25 -17.64
CA SER A 158 29.09 -16.37 -16.86
C SER A 158 28.42 -15.09 -16.38
N VAL A 159 27.48 -14.52 -17.13
CA VAL A 159 26.74 -13.31 -16.75
C VAL A 159 25.64 -13.66 -15.76
N SER A 160 24.82 -14.67 -16.04
CA SER A 160 23.74 -15.07 -15.14
C SER A 160 24.27 -15.51 -13.76
N CYS A 161 25.37 -16.26 -13.71
CA CYS A 161 26.02 -16.67 -12.46
C CYS A 161 26.48 -15.46 -11.61
N GLN A 162 27.00 -14.39 -12.22
CA GLN A 162 27.39 -13.18 -11.48
C GLN A 162 26.16 -12.44 -10.94
N VAL A 163 25.14 -12.21 -11.77
CA VAL A 163 23.93 -11.48 -11.35
C VAL A 163 23.15 -12.26 -10.28
N LEU A 164 22.93 -13.56 -10.52
CA LEU A 164 22.22 -14.41 -9.57
C LEU A 164 23.02 -14.60 -8.26
N GLY A 165 24.36 -14.67 -8.34
CA GLY A 165 25.25 -14.72 -7.19
C GLY A 165 25.15 -13.47 -6.32
N ASN A 166 25.15 -12.30 -6.95
CA ASN A 166 24.94 -11.02 -6.26
C ASN A 166 23.56 -10.97 -5.58
N ALA A 167 22.51 -11.44 -6.26
CA ALA A 167 21.17 -11.49 -5.70
C ALA A 167 21.07 -12.44 -4.49
N ALA A 168 21.69 -13.61 -4.57
CA ALA A 168 21.76 -14.57 -3.45
C ALA A 168 22.52 -13.98 -2.24
N ALA A 169 23.67 -13.33 -2.47
CA ALA A 169 24.44 -12.66 -1.42
C ALA A 169 23.65 -11.53 -0.75
N ALA A 170 22.94 -10.72 -1.56
CA ALA A 170 22.09 -9.65 -1.08
C ALA A 170 20.94 -10.20 -0.23
N ALA A 171 20.20 -11.20 -0.73
CA ALA A 171 19.08 -11.82 -0.02
C ALA A 171 19.53 -12.46 1.32
N ALA A 172 20.66 -13.18 1.34
CA ALA A 172 21.21 -13.77 2.54
C ALA A 172 21.65 -12.70 3.57
N GLY A 173 22.26 -11.61 3.11
CA GLY A 173 22.65 -10.49 3.97
C GLY A 173 21.46 -9.77 4.59
N MET A 174 20.42 -9.49 3.76
CA MET A 174 19.18 -8.88 4.20
C MET A 174 18.41 -9.78 5.17
N ALA A 175 18.34 -11.10 4.90
CA ALA A 175 17.68 -12.07 5.78
C ALA A 175 18.30 -12.09 7.17
N ARG A 176 19.64 -12.12 7.27
CA ARG A 176 20.36 -12.08 8.57
C ARG A 176 20.11 -10.79 9.34
N ARG A 177 20.05 -9.64 8.64
CA ARG A 177 19.70 -8.37 9.27
C ARG A 177 18.26 -8.39 9.78
N HIS A 178 17.32 -8.91 8.99
CA HIS A 178 15.91 -8.98 9.36
C HIS A 178 15.68 -9.89 10.57
N GLU A 179 16.30 -11.07 10.61
CA GLU A 179 16.27 -11.99 11.75
C GLU A 179 16.73 -11.29 13.05
N ARG A 180 17.87 -10.59 13.03
CA ARG A 180 18.39 -9.85 14.21
C ARG A 180 17.47 -8.71 14.64
N ASN A 181 16.98 -7.93 13.71
CA ASN A 181 16.11 -6.78 14.04
C ASN A 181 14.76 -7.21 14.60
N HIS A 182 14.26 -8.40 14.24
CA HIS A 182 13.02 -8.93 14.80
C HIS A 182 13.16 -9.19 16.30
N ASP A 183 14.34 -9.58 16.75
CA ASP A 183 14.64 -9.79 18.16
C ASP A 183 14.80 -8.45 18.93
N GLU A 184 15.27 -7.38 18.24
CA GLU A 184 15.51 -6.06 18.83
C GLU A 184 14.28 -5.15 18.83
N SER A 185 13.29 -5.39 17.96
CA SER A 185 12.11 -4.51 17.77
C SER A 185 11.03 -4.68 18.86
N ALA A 186 11.27 -5.42 19.93
CA ALA A 186 10.39 -5.52 21.11
C ALA A 186 10.20 -4.20 21.88
N GLY A 187 10.89 -3.10 21.49
CA GLY A 187 10.69 -1.75 21.98
C GLY A 187 10.34 -0.83 20.82
N ARG A 188 9.05 -0.73 20.41
CA ARG A 188 8.62 0.37 19.54
C ARG A 188 9.03 1.68 20.19
N GLY A 189 9.75 2.53 19.45
CA GLY A 189 10.08 3.87 19.88
C GLY A 189 8.82 4.73 20.08
N ARG A 190 8.72 5.87 19.43
CA ARG A 190 7.52 6.70 19.43
C ARG A 190 6.39 6.03 18.64
N PRO A 191 5.12 6.21 19.04
CA PRO A 191 3.99 5.77 18.21
C PRO A 191 4.00 6.51 16.88
N VAL A 192 3.62 5.81 15.80
CA VAL A 192 3.75 6.27 14.40
C VAL A 192 2.41 6.66 13.83
N VAL A 193 2.33 7.87 13.26
CA VAL A 193 1.15 8.40 12.59
C VAL A 193 1.47 8.69 11.13
N ALA A 194 0.60 8.27 10.21
CA ALA A 194 0.65 8.72 8.82
C ALA A 194 -0.15 10.01 8.65
N ALA A 195 0.37 10.97 7.87
CA ALA A 195 -0.35 12.16 7.43
C ALA A 195 -0.31 12.27 5.90
N THR A 196 -1.45 12.54 5.26
CA THR A 196 -1.53 12.73 3.81
C THR A 196 -1.45 14.21 3.45
N MET A 197 -0.68 14.54 2.42
CA MET A 197 -0.38 15.90 1.98
C MET A 197 -0.52 16.05 0.47
N PHE A 198 -0.91 17.23 0.04
CA PHE A 198 -0.78 17.70 -1.34
C PHE A 198 -0.32 19.16 -1.33
N GLY A 199 0.22 19.67 -2.45
CA GLY A 199 0.79 21.02 -2.50
C GLY A 199 -0.14 22.12 -1.95
N VAL A 200 -1.43 22.00 -2.19
CA VAL A 200 -2.46 22.96 -1.77
C VAL A 200 -2.95 22.80 -0.32
N THR A 201 -2.44 21.81 0.42
CA THR A 201 -2.74 21.56 1.84
C THR A 201 -1.48 21.51 2.71
N THR A 202 -0.31 21.79 2.13
CA THR A 202 0.99 21.73 2.82
C THR A 202 1.02 22.51 4.14
N PRO A 203 0.51 23.77 4.24
CA PRO A 203 0.56 24.52 5.50
C PRO A 203 -0.18 23.83 6.64
N ALA A 204 -1.34 23.22 6.35
CA ALA A 204 -2.10 22.47 7.34
C ALA A 204 -1.33 21.23 7.84
N VAL A 205 -0.76 20.46 6.90
CA VAL A 205 -0.02 19.23 7.24
C VAL A 205 1.24 19.55 8.03
N ASP A 206 1.98 20.60 7.68
CA ASP A 206 3.16 21.02 8.44
C ASP A 206 2.79 21.45 9.87
N THR A 207 1.70 22.17 10.05
CA THR A 207 1.18 22.54 11.37
C THR A 207 0.76 21.32 12.18
N ALA A 208 -0.03 20.41 11.58
CA ALA A 208 -0.47 19.19 12.24
C ALA A 208 0.71 18.27 12.61
N ARG A 209 1.71 18.14 11.71
CA ARG A 209 2.94 17.38 11.95
C ARG A 209 3.72 17.92 13.12
N ALA A 210 3.91 19.23 13.19
CA ALA A 210 4.59 19.88 14.31
C ALA A 210 3.86 19.60 15.62
N ARG A 211 2.53 19.73 15.63
CA ARG A 211 1.70 19.47 16.81
C ARG A 211 1.78 18.01 17.26
N LEU A 212 1.69 17.05 16.34
CA LEU A 212 1.83 15.62 16.66
C LEU A 212 3.23 15.27 17.16
N ALA A 213 4.28 15.90 16.62
CA ALA A 213 5.66 15.72 17.10
C ALA A 213 5.82 16.21 18.55
N GLU A 214 5.21 17.35 18.92
CA GLU A 214 5.15 17.86 20.30
C GLU A 214 4.43 16.87 21.23
N LEU A 215 3.39 16.18 20.73
CA LEU A 215 2.65 15.17 21.47
C LEU A 215 3.37 13.81 21.54
N GLY A 216 4.58 13.71 20.98
CA GLY A 216 5.46 12.56 21.10
C GLY A 216 5.35 11.53 19.97
N TYR A 217 4.68 11.83 18.86
CA TYR A 217 4.54 10.94 17.71
C TYR A 217 5.71 11.06 16.73
N GLU A 218 6.02 9.97 16.05
CA GLU A 218 6.70 9.98 14.76
C GLU A 218 5.66 10.16 13.65
N VAL A 219 5.85 11.16 12.77
CA VAL A 219 4.88 11.47 11.72
C VAL A 219 5.48 11.19 10.35
N LEU A 220 4.90 10.23 9.65
CA LEU A 220 5.22 9.90 8.28
C LEU A 220 4.30 10.67 7.33
N VAL A 221 4.87 11.52 6.46
CA VAL A 221 4.09 12.32 5.51
C VAL A 221 4.10 11.66 4.14
N PHE A 222 2.89 11.49 3.57
CA PHE A 222 2.68 10.87 2.26
C PHE A 222 2.05 11.86 1.30
N HIS A 223 2.68 12.02 0.13
CA HIS A 223 2.12 12.86 -0.93
C HIS A 223 0.93 12.15 -1.59
N ALA A 224 -0.27 12.76 -1.54
CA ALA A 224 -1.52 12.21 -2.05
C ALA A 224 -1.55 12.23 -3.60
N THR A 225 -0.75 11.38 -4.22
CA THR A 225 -0.55 11.25 -5.66
C THR A 225 -0.82 9.84 -6.17
N GLY A 226 -1.75 9.14 -5.56
CA GLY A 226 -2.07 7.74 -5.84
C GLY A 226 -1.11 6.78 -5.12
N ALA A 227 0.19 6.89 -5.36
CA ALA A 227 1.20 6.07 -4.69
C ALA A 227 1.23 6.31 -3.17
N GLY A 228 1.13 7.57 -2.73
CA GLY A 228 1.13 7.91 -1.31
C GLY A 228 -0.06 7.34 -0.56
N GLY A 229 -1.27 7.49 -1.09
CA GLY A 229 -2.46 6.89 -0.49
C GLY A 229 -2.38 5.37 -0.42
N ARG A 230 -1.91 4.70 -1.48
CA ARG A 230 -1.68 3.24 -1.44
C ARG A 230 -0.64 2.83 -0.40
N ALA A 231 0.40 3.64 -0.19
CA ALA A 231 1.42 3.39 0.83
C ALA A 231 0.83 3.51 2.25
N VAL A 232 0.02 4.53 2.53
CA VAL A 232 -0.71 4.66 3.81
C VAL A 232 -1.59 3.46 4.06
N GLU A 233 -2.41 3.05 3.07
CA GLU A 233 -3.27 1.88 3.17
C GLU A 233 -2.47 0.60 3.45
N LYS A 234 -1.29 0.45 2.82
CA LYS A 234 -0.42 -0.70 3.06
C LYS A 234 0.18 -0.68 4.46
N LEU A 235 0.76 0.43 4.90
CA LEU A 235 1.36 0.55 6.24
C LEU A 235 0.33 0.32 7.36
N ALA A 236 -0.91 0.78 7.16
CA ALA A 236 -2.00 0.49 8.09
C ALA A 236 -2.28 -1.02 8.16
N ARG A 237 -2.43 -1.70 7.01
CA ARG A 237 -2.62 -3.16 6.97
C ARG A 237 -1.46 -3.94 7.56
N ASP A 238 -0.23 -3.47 7.37
CA ASP A 238 0.99 -4.09 7.88
C ASP A 238 1.18 -3.87 9.40
N GLY A 239 0.29 -3.12 10.06
CA GLY A 239 0.36 -2.84 11.50
C GLY A 239 1.51 -1.89 11.89
N MET A 240 1.97 -1.07 10.97
CA MET A 240 3.08 -0.14 11.15
C MET A 240 2.64 1.25 11.65
N LEU A 241 1.34 1.50 11.73
CA LEU A 241 0.75 2.78 12.15
C LEU A 241 -0.08 2.62 13.41
N ASP A 242 -0.02 3.60 14.28
CA ASP A 242 -0.86 3.74 15.47
C ASP A 242 -2.07 4.65 15.23
N GLY A 243 -2.06 5.43 14.13
CA GLY A 243 -3.16 6.28 13.71
C GLY A 243 -2.94 6.92 12.35
N VAL A 244 -4.01 7.47 11.76
CA VAL A 244 -3.96 8.15 10.45
C VAL A 244 -4.60 9.52 10.54
N LEU A 245 -3.86 10.55 10.15
CA LEU A 245 -4.34 11.91 9.87
C LEU A 245 -4.53 12.06 8.36
N ASP A 246 -5.69 11.72 7.86
CA ASP A 246 -5.97 11.76 6.42
C ASP A 246 -6.52 13.14 6.04
N LEU A 247 -5.64 14.15 6.10
CA LEU A 247 -6.00 15.54 5.85
C LEU A 247 -6.29 15.80 4.38
N THR A 248 -5.65 15.05 3.47
CA THR A 248 -5.72 15.27 2.03
C THR A 248 -6.28 14.04 1.33
N THR A 249 -7.46 14.17 0.76
CA THR A 249 -8.23 13.07 0.16
C THR A 249 -8.50 13.24 -1.34
N THR A 250 -7.75 14.12 -2.04
CA THR A 250 -7.88 14.39 -3.48
C THR A 250 -7.88 13.12 -4.35
N GLU A 251 -7.15 12.08 -3.93
CA GLU A 251 -7.09 10.79 -4.61
C GLU A 251 -8.47 10.13 -4.80
N LEU A 252 -9.43 10.45 -3.92
CA LEU A 252 -10.82 9.98 -4.06
C LEU A 252 -11.54 10.68 -5.22
N ALA A 253 -11.25 11.97 -5.45
CA ALA A 253 -11.80 12.71 -6.59
C ALA A 253 -11.23 12.20 -7.92
N ASP A 254 -9.93 11.90 -7.94
CA ASP A 254 -9.28 11.28 -9.10
C ASP A 254 -9.86 9.90 -9.41
N GLU A 255 -10.09 9.06 -8.41
CA GLU A 255 -10.69 7.73 -8.58
C GLU A 255 -12.13 7.82 -9.10
N LEU A 256 -12.93 8.76 -8.59
CA LEU A 256 -14.33 8.94 -8.98
C LEU A 256 -14.47 9.43 -10.42
N VAL A 257 -13.66 10.44 -10.79
CA VAL A 257 -13.86 11.19 -12.06
C VAL A 257 -12.96 10.69 -13.19
N GLY A 258 -11.86 9.99 -12.82
CA GLY A 258 -10.88 9.47 -13.76
C GLY A 258 -9.67 10.39 -13.96
N GLY A 259 -9.23 11.04 -12.90
CA GLY A 259 -7.95 11.73 -12.85
C GLY A 259 -6.77 10.74 -12.80
N VAL A 260 -5.54 11.28 -12.82
CA VAL A 260 -4.32 10.46 -12.94
C VAL A 260 -3.69 10.10 -11.59
N LEU A 261 -4.20 10.62 -10.48
CA LEU A 261 -3.64 10.40 -9.14
C LEU A 261 -4.52 9.50 -8.26
N GLY A 262 -5.42 8.68 -8.84
CA GLY A 262 -6.25 7.73 -8.10
C GLY A 262 -5.41 6.71 -7.31
N ALA A 263 -5.83 6.42 -6.08
CA ALA A 263 -5.21 5.42 -5.21
C ALA A 263 -5.94 4.08 -5.19
N GLY A 264 -6.95 3.93 -6.03
CA GLY A 264 -7.80 2.75 -6.12
C GLY A 264 -8.99 2.76 -5.15
N PRO A 265 -9.95 1.84 -5.35
CA PRO A 265 -11.21 1.82 -4.62
C PRO A 265 -11.06 1.54 -3.12
N SER A 266 -9.94 0.95 -2.70
CA SER A 266 -9.65 0.65 -1.29
C SER A 266 -9.09 1.83 -0.50
N ARG A 267 -8.85 2.99 -1.13
CA ARG A 267 -8.39 4.20 -0.43
C ARG A 267 -9.35 4.58 0.71
N LEU A 268 -8.80 4.95 1.87
CA LEU A 268 -9.56 5.31 3.08
C LEU A 268 -10.30 4.12 3.73
N THR A 269 -9.74 2.91 3.65
CA THR A 269 -10.39 1.72 4.25
C THR A 269 -9.50 0.94 5.22
N ALA A 270 -8.17 0.92 5.04
CA ALA A 270 -7.31 0.02 5.78
C ALA A 270 -7.23 0.36 7.28
N ALA A 271 -7.11 1.64 7.64
CA ALA A 271 -7.08 2.07 9.04
C ALA A 271 -8.33 1.59 9.79
N GLY A 272 -9.51 1.79 9.20
CA GLY A 272 -10.76 1.30 9.74
C GLY A 272 -10.82 -0.23 9.85
N ALA A 273 -10.35 -0.96 8.83
CA ALA A 273 -10.38 -2.42 8.81
C ALA A 273 -9.48 -3.06 9.88
N VAL A 274 -8.34 -2.46 10.20
CA VAL A 274 -7.42 -2.93 11.25
C VAL A 274 -7.74 -2.35 12.64
N GLY A 275 -8.66 -1.38 12.72
CA GLY A 275 -9.14 -0.84 14.00
C GLY A 275 -8.28 0.27 14.60
N ILE A 276 -7.36 0.88 13.84
CA ILE A 276 -6.60 2.05 14.31
C ILE A 276 -7.39 3.35 14.13
N PRO A 277 -7.21 4.34 15.01
CA PRO A 277 -7.87 5.63 14.92
C PRO A 277 -7.53 6.39 13.64
N GLN A 278 -8.53 7.06 13.06
CA GLN A 278 -8.36 7.92 11.89
C GLN A 278 -9.17 9.22 12.02
N VAL A 279 -8.52 10.32 11.66
CA VAL A 279 -9.15 11.65 11.54
C VAL A 279 -8.99 12.10 10.11
N VAL A 280 -10.10 12.41 9.44
CA VAL A 280 -10.17 12.64 7.99
C VAL A 280 -10.65 14.05 7.71
N ALA A 281 -10.10 14.70 6.66
CA ALA A 281 -10.63 15.95 6.13
C ALA A 281 -10.77 15.88 4.59
N PRO A 282 -11.63 16.75 4.00
CA PRO A 282 -11.82 16.83 2.56
C PRO A 282 -10.71 17.65 1.87
N GLY A 283 -9.49 17.67 2.41
CA GLY A 283 -8.42 18.47 1.85
C GLY A 283 -8.15 18.16 0.38
N ALA A 284 -8.16 19.19 -0.46
CA ALA A 284 -8.01 19.09 -1.92
C ALA A 284 -9.05 18.19 -2.62
N LEU A 285 -10.24 18.03 -2.04
CA LEU A 285 -11.33 17.27 -2.66
C LEU A 285 -12.04 18.09 -3.76
N ASP A 286 -11.78 19.40 -3.79
CA ASP A 286 -12.23 20.35 -4.81
C ASP A 286 -11.57 20.16 -6.18
N MET A 287 -10.64 19.21 -6.32
CA MET A 287 -9.90 19.05 -7.57
C MET A 287 -9.72 17.61 -8.01
N VAL A 288 -9.71 17.44 -9.35
CA VAL A 288 -9.28 16.26 -10.08
C VAL A 288 -8.00 16.59 -10.81
N ASN A 289 -7.02 15.71 -10.78
CA ASN A 289 -5.68 15.97 -11.31
C ASN A 289 -5.48 15.31 -12.67
N PHE A 290 -4.94 16.08 -13.62
CA PHE A 290 -4.55 15.62 -14.95
C PHE A 290 -3.10 16.01 -15.25
N GLY A 291 -2.53 15.42 -16.29
CA GLY A 291 -1.23 15.80 -16.84
C GLY A 291 -1.23 17.18 -17.51
N PRO A 292 -0.35 17.43 -18.49
CA PRO A 292 -0.36 18.65 -19.30
C PRO A 292 -1.75 18.96 -19.85
N ALA A 293 -2.11 20.24 -19.99
CA ALA A 293 -3.47 20.67 -20.41
C ALA A 293 -3.98 19.95 -21.68
N ALA A 294 -3.08 19.66 -22.62
CA ALA A 294 -3.42 18.94 -23.84
C ALA A 294 -3.81 17.45 -23.62
N THR A 295 -3.58 16.91 -22.42
CA THR A 295 -3.93 15.52 -22.07
C THR A 295 -5.24 15.42 -21.29
N VAL A 296 -5.87 16.54 -20.97
CA VAL A 296 -7.19 16.55 -20.34
C VAL A 296 -8.21 15.98 -21.32
N PRO A 297 -9.02 14.97 -20.95
CA PRO A 297 -10.00 14.37 -21.84
C PRO A 297 -11.00 15.41 -22.38
N GLU A 298 -11.33 15.34 -23.68
CA GLU A 298 -12.21 16.29 -24.39
C GLU A 298 -13.59 16.46 -23.70
N ARG A 299 -14.11 15.40 -23.08
CA ARG A 299 -15.37 15.45 -22.30
C ARG A 299 -15.34 16.46 -21.14
N PHE A 300 -14.18 16.97 -20.77
CA PHE A 300 -13.99 17.96 -19.70
C PHE A 300 -13.62 19.36 -20.22
N ALA A 301 -13.67 19.60 -21.53
CA ALA A 301 -13.28 20.88 -22.15
C ALA A 301 -14.01 22.10 -21.57
N GLU A 302 -15.29 21.94 -21.20
CA GLU A 302 -16.12 23.01 -20.63
C GLU A 302 -16.04 23.12 -19.10
N ARG A 303 -15.19 22.32 -18.48
CA ARG A 303 -15.01 22.33 -17.01
C ARG A 303 -14.07 23.47 -16.56
N ARG A 304 -14.20 23.86 -15.30
CA ARG A 304 -13.29 24.84 -14.68
C ARG A 304 -11.92 24.22 -14.51
N LEU A 305 -10.96 24.61 -15.34
CA LEU A 305 -9.61 24.10 -15.37
C LEU A 305 -8.64 25.17 -14.82
N LEU A 306 -7.62 24.73 -14.08
CA LEU A 306 -6.49 25.53 -13.63
C LEU A 306 -5.19 24.87 -14.06
N ILE A 307 -4.42 25.52 -14.93
CA ILE A 307 -3.06 25.06 -15.26
C ILE A 307 -2.15 25.40 -14.09
N HIS A 308 -1.83 24.38 -13.31
CA HIS A 308 -0.97 24.55 -12.13
C HIS A 308 0.51 24.72 -12.53
N ASN A 309 0.96 23.93 -13.51
CA ASN A 309 2.27 24.03 -14.14
C ASN A 309 2.26 23.33 -15.52
N ALA A 310 3.40 23.24 -16.19
CA ALA A 310 3.49 22.64 -17.53
C ALA A 310 3.08 21.16 -17.60
N THR A 311 3.11 20.45 -16.47
CA THR A 311 2.85 18.99 -16.38
C THR A 311 1.61 18.64 -15.57
N VAL A 312 0.93 19.61 -14.96
CA VAL A 312 -0.22 19.39 -14.08
C VAL A 312 -1.34 20.39 -14.36
N THR A 313 -2.52 19.87 -14.66
CA THR A 313 -3.77 20.61 -14.80
C THR A 313 -4.76 20.11 -13.75
N LEU A 314 -5.34 21.04 -13.00
CA LEU A 314 -6.37 20.77 -12.00
C LEU A 314 -7.74 21.07 -12.61
N MET A 315 -8.72 20.27 -12.29
CA MET A 315 -10.11 20.47 -12.70
C MET A 315 -11.02 20.54 -11.46
N ARG A 316 -11.80 21.59 -11.31
CA ARG A 316 -12.75 21.75 -10.19
C ARG A 316 -13.78 20.62 -10.21
N THR A 317 -14.00 19.96 -9.08
CA THR A 317 -15.12 19.03 -8.88
C THR A 317 -16.44 19.78 -8.85
N THR A 318 -17.49 19.21 -9.41
CA THR A 318 -18.86 19.75 -9.39
C THR A 318 -19.57 19.50 -8.06
N ALA A 319 -20.69 20.17 -7.81
CA ALA A 319 -21.54 19.89 -6.64
C ALA A 319 -22.03 18.43 -6.60
N GLY A 320 -22.35 17.84 -7.76
CA GLY A 320 -22.73 16.43 -7.86
C GLY A 320 -21.59 15.48 -7.49
N GLU A 321 -20.38 15.73 -8.01
CA GLU A 321 -19.18 14.95 -7.68
C GLU A 321 -18.81 15.09 -6.19
N MET A 322 -18.88 16.31 -5.63
CA MET A 322 -18.64 16.54 -4.21
C MET A 322 -19.66 15.80 -3.33
N ALA A 323 -20.94 15.76 -3.71
CA ALA A 323 -21.94 14.98 -2.99
C ALA A 323 -21.65 13.47 -3.05
N GLU A 324 -21.22 12.96 -4.20
CA GLU A 324 -20.84 11.56 -4.35
C GLU A 324 -19.59 11.23 -3.51
N LEU A 325 -18.59 12.11 -3.48
CA LEU A 325 -17.40 12.01 -2.65
C LEU A 325 -17.73 12.02 -1.16
N GLY A 326 -18.57 12.96 -0.70
CA GLY A 326 -19.04 13.01 0.67
C GLY A 326 -19.76 11.73 1.10
N THR A 327 -20.64 11.20 0.24
CA THR A 327 -21.32 9.92 0.45
C THR A 327 -20.31 8.76 0.52
N GLY A 328 -19.33 8.75 -0.39
CA GLY A 328 -18.28 7.72 -0.45
C GLY A 328 -17.41 7.69 0.79
N ILE A 329 -16.96 8.86 1.27
CA ILE A 329 -16.20 8.99 2.52
C ILE A 329 -17.03 8.47 3.70
N GLY A 330 -18.27 8.94 3.83
CA GLY A 330 -19.15 8.51 4.93
C GLY A 330 -19.36 6.99 4.95
N ARG A 331 -19.65 6.37 3.80
CA ARG A 331 -19.83 4.91 3.70
C ARG A 331 -18.57 4.14 4.11
N LYS A 332 -17.39 4.57 3.65
CA LYS A 332 -16.11 3.93 4.00
C LYS A 332 -15.84 4.01 5.50
N LEU A 333 -16.03 5.18 6.10
CA LEU A 333 -15.78 5.37 7.52
C LEU A 333 -16.79 4.64 8.42
N CYS A 334 -18.04 4.50 8.00
CA CYS A 334 -19.05 3.70 8.72
C CYS A 334 -18.71 2.20 8.78
N THR A 335 -17.80 1.69 7.97
CA THR A 335 -17.32 0.30 8.05
C THR A 335 -16.12 0.11 8.97
N ALA A 336 -15.60 1.19 9.56
CA ALA A 336 -14.44 1.15 10.43
C ALA A 336 -14.73 0.39 11.73
N ARG A 337 -13.75 -0.43 12.14
CA ARG A 337 -13.77 -1.14 13.43
C ARG A 337 -13.17 -0.30 14.57
N GLY A 338 -12.35 0.69 14.20
CA GLY A 338 -11.73 1.64 15.10
C GLY A 338 -12.39 3.01 15.03
N PRO A 339 -12.00 3.94 15.92
CA PRO A 339 -12.53 5.30 15.93
C PRO A 339 -12.24 6.03 14.61
N ALA A 340 -13.28 6.60 14.00
CA ALA A 340 -13.18 7.39 12.77
C ALA A 340 -13.98 8.70 12.93
N GLU A 341 -13.34 9.83 12.65
CA GLU A 341 -14.00 11.14 12.74
C GLU A 341 -13.61 12.00 11.54
N VAL A 342 -14.52 12.90 11.13
CA VAL A 342 -14.31 13.82 10.01
C VAL A 342 -14.28 15.24 10.52
N PHE A 343 -13.30 16.02 10.03
CA PHE A 343 -13.23 17.46 10.20
C PHE A 343 -13.52 18.13 8.87
N TRP A 344 -14.53 18.99 8.83
CA TRP A 344 -14.91 19.72 7.62
C TRP A 344 -14.68 21.21 7.79
N PRO A 345 -13.79 21.82 6.96
CA PRO A 345 -13.57 23.26 6.97
C PRO A 345 -14.68 23.95 6.18
N LEU A 346 -15.30 24.99 6.76
CA LEU A 346 -16.42 25.70 6.14
C LEU A 346 -16.00 26.85 5.23
N ARG A 347 -14.68 27.16 5.15
CA ARG A 347 -14.12 28.29 4.37
C ARG A 347 -13.21 27.85 3.23
N GLY A 348 -13.37 26.61 2.73
CA GLY A 348 -12.62 26.05 1.62
C GLY A 348 -11.68 24.94 2.02
N VAL A 349 -11.51 24.00 1.08
CA VAL A 349 -10.84 22.71 1.29
C VAL A 349 -9.42 22.64 0.70
N SER A 350 -8.97 23.69 0.00
CA SER A 350 -7.62 23.80 -0.58
C SER A 350 -7.14 25.24 -0.72
N ALA A 351 -5.84 25.44 -0.96
CA ALA A 351 -5.28 26.78 -1.19
C ALA A 351 -5.86 27.52 -2.41
N VAL A 352 -6.50 26.81 -3.33
CA VAL A 352 -7.14 27.38 -4.51
C VAL A 352 -8.67 27.53 -4.36
N ASP A 353 -9.22 26.95 -3.30
CA ASP A 353 -10.61 27.05 -2.89
C ASP A 353 -10.73 28.02 -1.68
N THR A 354 -10.53 29.27 -1.97
CA THR A 354 -10.60 30.38 -1.01
C THR A 354 -11.50 31.48 -1.59
N PRO A 355 -12.05 32.39 -0.77
CA PRO A 355 -12.82 33.53 -1.29
C PRO A 355 -12.05 34.29 -2.38
N GLY A 356 -12.62 34.40 -3.58
CA GLY A 356 -11.98 34.95 -4.77
C GLY A 356 -10.99 34.02 -5.47
N GLY A 357 -10.79 32.82 -4.98
CA GLY A 357 -9.90 31.81 -5.58
C GLY A 357 -10.44 31.17 -6.84
N PRO A 358 -9.56 30.55 -7.66
CA PRO A 358 -9.98 29.98 -8.95
C PRO A 358 -10.95 28.79 -8.80
N PHE A 359 -10.98 28.12 -7.64
CA PHE A 359 -11.88 26.99 -7.36
C PHE A 359 -12.94 27.29 -6.30
N GLU A 360 -13.09 28.56 -5.88
CA GLU A 360 -14.16 28.93 -4.96
C GLU A 360 -15.53 28.43 -5.46
N ASP A 361 -16.17 27.56 -4.70
CA ASP A 361 -17.51 27.02 -4.98
C ASP A 361 -18.19 26.53 -3.69
N PRO A 362 -18.73 27.47 -2.87
CA PRO A 362 -19.34 27.11 -1.59
C PRO A 362 -20.56 26.19 -1.72
N GLU A 363 -21.23 26.18 -2.88
CA GLU A 363 -22.36 25.28 -3.17
C GLU A 363 -21.86 23.85 -3.30
N ALA A 364 -20.79 23.64 -4.07
CA ALA A 364 -20.19 22.33 -4.23
C ALA A 364 -19.63 21.77 -2.88
N ASP A 365 -18.96 22.60 -2.09
CA ASP A 365 -18.45 22.20 -0.78
C ASP A 365 -19.60 21.84 0.19
N ARG A 366 -20.67 22.63 0.17
CA ARG A 366 -21.88 22.34 0.95
C ARG A 366 -22.53 21.03 0.53
N ALA A 367 -22.62 20.76 -0.77
CA ALA A 367 -23.19 19.52 -1.29
C ALA A 367 -22.40 18.30 -0.77
N GLY A 368 -21.06 18.38 -0.72
CA GLY A 368 -20.20 17.35 -0.17
C GLY A 368 -20.45 17.12 1.33
N LEU A 369 -20.50 18.19 2.12
CA LEU A 369 -20.76 18.12 3.56
C LEU A 369 -22.14 17.52 3.86
N ASP A 370 -23.18 17.98 3.18
CA ASP A 370 -24.54 17.52 3.44
C ASP A 370 -24.72 16.04 3.07
N ALA A 371 -24.09 15.60 1.99
CA ALA A 371 -24.06 14.19 1.58
C ALA A 371 -23.28 13.32 2.58
N LEU A 372 -22.14 13.81 3.09
CA LEU A 372 -21.38 13.13 4.16
C LEU A 372 -22.24 12.96 5.42
N ARG A 373 -22.89 14.05 5.89
CA ARG A 373 -23.79 14.02 7.05
C ARG A 373 -24.91 13.00 6.91
N ALA A 374 -25.50 12.95 5.70
CA ALA A 374 -26.53 11.98 5.40
C ALA A 374 -26.01 10.54 5.47
N ALA A 375 -24.80 10.30 4.93
CA ALA A 375 -24.19 8.98 4.88
C ALA A 375 -23.77 8.43 6.26
N VAL A 376 -23.39 9.30 7.22
CA VAL A 376 -22.97 8.88 8.55
C VAL A 376 -24.11 8.94 9.59
N ARG A 377 -25.32 9.33 9.18
CA ARG A 377 -26.46 9.50 10.09
C ARG A 377 -26.81 8.20 10.80
N GLY A 378 -26.85 8.24 12.13
CA GLY A 378 -27.15 7.08 12.97
C GLY A 378 -25.98 6.11 13.19
N GLY A 379 -24.80 6.41 12.61
CA GLY A 379 -23.54 5.70 12.86
C GLY A 379 -22.71 6.32 13.98
N GLU A 380 -21.52 5.77 14.21
CA GLU A 380 -20.60 6.22 15.25
C GLU A 380 -19.63 7.31 14.74
N VAL A 381 -19.58 7.58 13.43
CA VAL A 381 -18.69 8.57 12.82
C VAL A 381 -19.16 9.98 13.16
N ARG A 382 -18.31 10.75 13.82
CA ARG A 382 -18.59 12.16 14.17
C ARG A 382 -18.07 13.09 13.09
N VAL A 383 -18.84 14.13 12.78
CA VAL A 383 -18.46 15.21 11.87
C VAL A 383 -18.28 16.50 12.67
N HIS A 384 -17.08 17.05 12.62
CA HIS A 384 -16.72 18.33 13.25
C HIS A 384 -16.67 19.40 12.16
N GLU A 385 -17.53 20.37 12.23
CA GLU A 385 -17.57 21.50 11.32
C GLU A 385 -16.89 22.69 11.95
N LEU A 386 -15.86 23.20 11.30
CA LEU A 386 -15.10 24.34 11.80
C LEU A 386 -15.27 25.53 10.85
N ASP A 387 -15.58 26.69 11.38
CA ASP A 387 -15.61 27.95 10.64
C ASP A 387 -14.17 28.44 10.40
N ALA A 388 -13.45 27.68 9.59
CA ALA A 388 -12.03 27.83 9.26
C ALA A 388 -11.78 27.33 7.83
N HIS A 389 -10.69 27.79 7.24
CA HIS A 389 -10.14 27.21 6.02
C HIS A 389 -9.28 25.99 6.35
N VAL A 390 -9.13 25.04 5.42
CA VAL A 390 -8.32 23.82 5.65
C VAL A 390 -6.88 24.14 6.09
N ASN A 391 -6.29 25.21 5.56
CA ASN A 391 -4.93 25.65 5.89
C ASN A 391 -4.83 26.57 7.12
N ASP A 392 -5.92 26.83 7.83
CA ASP A 392 -5.85 27.59 9.07
C ASP A 392 -5.15 26.74 10.16
N PRO A 393 -4.17 27.32 10.89
CA PRO A 393 -3.46 26.57 11.93
C PRO A 393 -4.40 25.96 12.99
N SER A 394 -5.49 26.65 13.34
CA SER A 394 -6.48 26.17 14.30
C SER A 394 -7.18 24.90 13.82
N PHE A 395 -7.45 24.76 12.51
CA PHE A 395 -8.04 23.56 11.92
C PHE A 395 -7.08 22.38 12.04
N ALA A 396 -5.84 22.56 11.61
CA ALA A 396 -4.81 21.52 11.64
C ALA A 396 -4.49 21.04 13.09
N VAL A 397 -4.39 21.98 14.04
CA VAL A 397 -4.17 21.65 15.46
C VAL A 397 -5.35 20.87 16.03
N ALA A 398 -6.60 21.26 15.74
CA ALA A 398 -7.79 20.57 16.22
C ALA A 398 -7.83 19.10 15.72
N MET A 399 -7.48 18.86 14.46
CA MET A 399 -7.37 17.50 13.91
C MET A 399 -6.28 16.68 14.62
N ALA A 400 -5.10 17.24 14.81
CA ALA A 400 -3.97 16.59 15.46
C ALA A 400 -4.27 16.24 16.93
N ASP A 401 -4.82 17.18 17.69
CA ASP A 401 -5.22 16.96 19.10
C ASP A 401 -6.33 15.89 19.20
N ARG A 402 -7.27 15.89 18.24
CA ARG A 402 -8.32 14.87 18.22
C ARG A 402 -7.78 13.49 17.94
N LEU A 403 -6.89 13.36 16.97
CA LEU A 403 -6.23 12.08 16.68
C LEU A 403 -5.47 11.55 17.90
N HIS A 404 -4.72 12.41 18.60
CA HIS A 404 -4.03 12.07 19.84
C HIS A 404 -5.00 11.52 20.90
N GLN A 405 -6.16 12.19 21.11
CA GLN A 405 -7.18 11.73 22.05
C GLN A 405 -7.70 10.34 21.68
N LEU A 406 -7.98 10.10 20.40
CA LEU A 406 -8.48 8.81 19.90
C LEU A 406 -7.43 7.70 20.07
N ILE A 407 -6.17 7.93 19.73
CA ILE A 407 -5.08 6.96 19.92
C ILE A 407 -4.93 6.60 21.40
N THR A 408 -4.91 7.61 22.27
CA THR A 408 -4.78 7.39 23.72
C THR A 408 -5.95 6.61 24.29
N ALA A 409 -7.17 6.87 23.86
CA ALA A 409 -8.37 6.15 24.30
C ALA A 409 -8.37 4.70 23.78
N ASN A 410 -8.00 4.49 22.51
CA ASN A 410 -7.94 3.17 21.89
C ASN A 410 -6.91 2.26 22.58
N ALA A 411 -5.72 2.78 22.88
CA ALA A 411 -4.68 2.06 23.61
C ALA A 411 -5.14 1.61 25.02
N ARG A 412 -5.87 2.46 25.74
CA ARG A 412 -6.42 2.11 27.07
C ARG A 412 -7.48 1.01 26.99
N THR A 413 -8.27 1.00 25.92
CA THR A 413 -9.29 -0.03 25.69
C THR A 413 -8.66 -1.38 25.37
N ALA A 414 -7.59 -1.40 24.52
CA ALA A 414 -6.85 -2.60 24.22
C ALA A 414 -6.19 -3.20 25.48
N ALA A 415 -5.52 -2.38 26.29
CA ALA A 415 -4.87 -2.82 27.53
C ALA A 415 -5.84 -3.43 28.56
N ARG A 416 -7.10 -2.96 28.60
CA ARG A 416 -8.13 -3.54 29.48
C ARG A 416 -8.58 -4.92 28.99
N ARG A 417 -8.75 -5.13 27.71
CA ARG A 417 -9.13 -6.44 27.12
C ARG A 417 -8.06 -7.48 27.41
N ASP A 418 -6.79 -7.14 27.24
CA ASP A 418 -5.66 -8.06 27.50
C ASP A 418 -5.55 -8.46 28.99
N THR A 419 -6.00 -7.61 29.91
CA THR A 419 -6.04 -7.92 31.36
C THR A 419 -7.24 -8.79 31.75
N GLU A 420 -8.35 -8.71 31.03
CA GLU A 420 -9.57 -9.50 31.28
C GLU A 420 -9.49 -10.91 30.66
N GLU A 421 -8.67 -11.10 29.61
CA GLU A 421 -8.49 -12.38 28.92
C GLU A 421 -7.36 -13.25 29.50
N ARG A 422 -6.60 -12.78 30.50
CA ARG A 422 -5.61 -13.62 31.22
C ARG A 422 -6.34 -14.44 32.30
N PRO A 423 -6.52 -15.78 32.12
CA PRO A 423 -7.07 -16.63 33.17
C PRO A 423 -6.10 -16.64 34.34
N SER A 424 -6.63 -16.49 35.55
CA SER A 424 -5.95 -16.63 36.84
C SER A 424 -5.49 -18.07 37.08
#